data_23f8c25d7d9c2b8cbd00f896350ba44a
#
_entry.id   23f8c25d7d9c2b8cbd00f896350ba44a
#
_cell.length_a   1.000
_cell.length_b   1.000
_cell.length_c   1.000
_cell.angle_alpha   90.00
_cell.angle_beta   90.00
_cell.angle_gamma   90.00
#
_symmetry.space_group_name_H-M   'P 1'
#
loop_
_entity.id
_entity.type
_entity.pdbx_description
1 polymer ?
#
loop_
_entity_poly.entity_id
_entity_poly.type
_entity_poly.pdbx_seq_one_letter_code
_entity_poly.pdbx_strand_id
1 'polypeptide(L)'
;LGCGDGKGIVLALKEYNVKKAVGIDNNSEKIKQASDILNQHNLSGDLICKDIQNSDISDATVILFWFTDEEIIKHMMNKFEEIKPGTKIITIWGPLPDCLPEKVKFPYIINQIPLKKTTSLQEQILAVFGVKCVDFVTAWEFAERYTKAISISEIENDRFLTIIQTLVIWINAKNLGVSCGNKIPESIQTYIDIMKMHFDIDFEHLLK
;
A
#
# COMPACT_ATOMS: atom_id res chain seq x y z
N LEU A 1 -11.17 9.34 -1.18
CA LEU A 1 -11.57 8.81 0.12
C LEU A 1 -10.43 9.01 1.10
N GLY A 2 -10.74 9.49 2.35
CA GLY A 2 -9.69 9.95 3.25
C GLY A 2 -8.98 11.17 2.68
N CYS A 3 -9.70 12.25 2.43
CA CYS A 3 -9.16 13.37 1.64
C CYS A 3 -8.12 14.22 2.39
N GLY A 4 -7.99 14.04 3.70
CA GLY A 4 -7.05 14.77 4.53
C GLY A 4 -7.21 16.29 4.38
N ASP A 5 -6.11 17.01 4.16
CA ASP A 5 -6.06 18.45 3.98
C ASP A 5 -6.56 18.95 2.60
N GLY A 6 -7.06 18.06 1.73
CA GLY A 6 -7.66 18.43 0.45
C GLY A 6 -6.69 18.68 -0.71
N LYS A 7 -5.38 18.50 -0.54
CA LYS A 7 -4.40 18.70 -1.63
C LYS A 7 -4.70 17.89 -2.89
N GLY A 8 -5.18 16.65 -2.72
CA GLY A 8 -5.59 15.79 -3.84
C GLY A 8 -6.80 16.37 -4.60
N ILE A 9 -7.72 17.04 -3.91
CA ILE A 9 -8.88 17.70 -4.52
C ILE A 9 -8.43 18.92 -5.32
N VAL A 10 -7.55 19.73 -4.75
CA VAL A 10 -6.96 20.89 -5.45
C VAL A 10 -6.27 20.45 -6.73
N LEU A 11 -5.44 19.40 -6.65
CA LEU A 11 -4.74 18.86 -7.81
C LEU A 11 -5.73 18.38 -8.89
N ALA A 12 -6.78 17.66 -8.49
CA ALA A 12 -7.79 17.16 -9.41
C ALA A 12 -8.50 18.32 -10.16
N LEU A 13 -8.88 19.35 -9.45
CA LEU A 13 -9.57 20.52 -10.02
C LEU A 13 -8.66 21.38 -10.89
N LYS A 14 -7.42 21.63 -10.46
CA LYS A 14 -6.48 22.54 -11.17
C LYS A 14 -5.82 21.90 -12.37
N GLU A 15 -5.27 20.70 -12.18
CA GLU A 15 -4.39 20.09 -13.19
C GLU A 15 -5.15 19.13 -14.12
N TYR A 16 -6.23 18.51 -13.61
CA TYR A 16 -6.98 17.51 -14.36
C TYR A 16 -8.35 17.98 -14.81
N ASN A 17 -8.73 19.22 -14.49
CA ASN A 17 -9.96 19.87 -14.92
C ASN A 17 -11.20 18.97 -14.72
N VAL A 18 -11.28 18.29 -13.56
CA VAL A 18 -12.43 17.45 -13.23
C VAL A 18 -13.65 18.32 -13.01
N LYS A 19 -14.82 17.89 -13.48
CA LYS A 19 -16.08 18.65 -13.36
C LYS A 19 -16.57 18.76 -11.92
N LYS A 20 -16.34 17.73 -11.13
CA LYS A 20 -16.75 17.63 -9.72
C LYS A 20 -15.70 16.87 -8.94
N ALA A 21 -15.29 17.39 -7.81
CA ALA A 21 -14.44 16.72 -6.86
C ALA A 21 -15.12 16.64 -5.49
N VAL A 22 -15.12 15.44 -4.90
CA VAL A 22 -15.71 15.18 -3.58
C VAL A 22 -14.62 14.64 -2.66
N GLY A 23 -14.42 15.31 -1.54
CA GLY A 23 -13.54 14.88 -0.46
C GLY A 23 -14.32 14.33 0.71
N ILE A 24 -13.97 13.14 1.17
CA ILE A 24 -14.60 12.49 2.33
C ILE A 24 -13.50 12.18 3.34
N ASP A 25 -13.69 12.60 4.57
CA ASP A 25 -12.81 12.30 5.70
C ASP A 25 -13.62 12.27 6.99
N ASN A 26 -13.27 11.42 7.94
CA ASN A 26 -13.97 11.35 9.23
C ASN A 26 -13.43 12.36 10.24
N ASN A 27 -12.30 13.01 9.95
CA ASN A 27 -11.70 14.03 10.80
C ASN A 27 -12.18 15.42 10.40
N SER A 28 -12.98 16.06 11.27
CA SER A 28 -13.55 17.40 11.03
C SER A 28 -12.49 18.51 10.88
N GLU A 29 -11.34 18.38 11.56
CA GLU A 29 -10.24 19.35 11.42
C GLU A 29 -9.59 19.24 10.04
N LYS A 30 -9.45 18.02 9.50
CA LYS A 30 -8.97 17.79 8.14
C LYS A 30 -9.93 18.36 7.10
N ILE A 31 -11.22 18.17 7.28
CA ILE A 31 -12.26 18.77 6.42
C ILE A 31 -12.17 20.31 6.45
N LYS A 32 -11.96 20.89 7.63
CA LYS A 32 -11.77 22.36 7.75
C LYS A 32 -10.51 22.81 7.00
N GLN A 33 -9.37 22.14 7.20
CA GLN A 33 -8.12 22.42 6.47
C GLN A 33 -8.33 22.31 4.95
N ALA A 34 -9.04 21.29 4.48
CA ALA A 34 -9.37 21.12 3.07
C ALA A 34 -10.22 22.27 2.53
N SER A 35 -11.21 22.74 3.30
CA SER A 35 -12.02 23.92 2.94
C SER A 35 -11.18 25.17 2.82
N ASP A 36 -10.29 25.42 3.79
CA ASP A 36 -9.41 26.60 3.78
C ASP A 36 -8.47 26.58 2.56
N ILE A 37 -7.91 25.42 2.22
CA ILE A 37 -7.03 25.26 1.04
C ILE A 37 -7.81 25.47 -0.26
N LEU A 38 -9.01 24.92 -0.40
CA LEU A 38 -9.84 25.16 -1.57
C LEU A 38 -10.16 26.64 -1.75
N ASN A 39 -10.54 27.34 -0.68
CA ASN A 39 -10.81 28.77 -0.68
C ASN A 39 -9.58 29.59 -1.07
N GLN A 40 -8.38 29.28 -0.55
CA GLN A 40 -7.13 29.94 -0.94
C GLN A 40 -6.83 29.82 -2.44
N HIS A 41 -7.28 28.75 -3.05
CA HIS A 41 -7.10 28.52 -4.49
C HIS A 41 -8.29 28.97 -5.35
N ASN A 42 -9.34 29.57 -4.75
CA ASN A 42 -10.60 29.91 -5.43
C ASN A 42 -11.23 28.71 -6.15
N LEU A 43 -11.19 27.54 -5.52
CA LEU A 43 -11.74 26.29 -6.05
C LEU A 43 -12.99 25.88 -5.27
N SER A 44 -13.93 25.21 -5.95
CA SER A 44 -15.12 24.64 -5.34
C SER A 44 -15.07 23.13 -5.42
N GLY A 45 -15.23 22.46 -4.27
CA GLY A 45 -15.32 21.02 -4.16
C GLY A 45 -16.24 20.63 -3.01
N ASP A 46 -16.91 19.50 -3.10
CA ASP A 46 -17.79 19.01 -2.05
C ASP A 46 -16.94 18.34 -0.96
N LEU A 47 -17.06 18.80 0.28
CA LEU A 47 -16.37 18.22 1.45
C LEU A 47 -17.37 17.62 2.40
N ILE A 48 -17.16 16.35 2.76
CA ILE A 48 -18.09 15.57 3.59
C ILE A 48 -17.33 15.02 4.80
N CYS A 49 -17.72 15.46 6.00
CA CYS A 49 -17.18 14.90 7.24
C CYS A 49 -17.98 13.63 7.58
N LYS A 50 -17.46 12.48 7.17
CA LYS A 50 -18.14 11.17 7.35
C LYS A 50 -17.15 10.03 7.20
N ASP A 51 -17.48 8.89 7.85
CA ASP A 51 -16.78 7.65 7.60
C ASP A 51 -17.03 7.18 6.16
N ILE A 52 -15.94 6.81 5.47
CA ILE A 52 -15.98 6.34 4.09
C ILE A 52 -16.82 5.06 3.94
N GLN A 53 -16.84 4.21 4.96
CA GLN A 53 -17.62 2.99 4.96
C GLN A 53 -19.14 3.27 4.85
N ASN A 54 -19.57 4.41 5.37
CA ASN A 54 -20.98 4.85 5.36
C ASN A 54 -21.29 5.89 4.28
N SER A 55 -20.31 6.20 3.40
CA SER A 55 -20.46 7.25 2.40
C SER A 55 -20.95 6.68 1.07
N ASP A 56 -21.79 7.43 0.38
CA ASP A 56 -22.22 7.08 -0.97
C ASP A 56 -21.12 7.44 -1.99
N ILE A 57 -20.75 6.48 -2.80
CA ILE A 57 -19.71 6.60 -3.85
C ILE A 57 -20.24 6.17 -5.22
N SER A 58 -21.54 5.93 -5.36
CA SER A 58 -22.19 5.36 -6.56
C SER A 58 -22.00 6.22 -7.81
N ASP A 59 -21.98 7.54 -7.65
CA ASP A 59 -21.82 8.50 -8.75
C ASP A 59 -20.36 8.72 -9.19
N ALA A 60 -19.40 8.20 -8.44
CA ALA A 60 -18.00 8.41 -8.74
C ALA A 60 -17.60 7.78 -10.10
N THR A 61 -16.75 8.48 -10.84
CA THR A 61 -16.10 7.95 -12.05
C THR A 61 -14.64 7.60 -11.82
N VAL A 62 -14.03 8.27 -10.83
CA VAL A 62 -12.67 8.00 -10.35
C VAL A 62 -12.69 8.08 -8.84
N ILE A 63 -12.11 7.09 -8.18
CA ILE A 63 -11.96 7.01 -6.73
C ILE A 63 -10.47 6.92 -6.42
N LEU A 64 -9.95 7.85 -5.62
CA LEU A 64 -8.64 7.73 -5.01
C LEU A 64 -8.80 7.05 -3.65
N PHE A 65 -8.13 5.90 -3.45
CA PHE A 65 -8.26 5.06 -2.28
C PHE A 65 -6.89 4.61 -1.79
N TRP A 66 -6.49 5.08 -0.60
CA TRP A 66 -5.22 4.72 0.00
C TRP A 66 -5.40 4.50 1.50
N PHE A 67 -5.54 3.24 1.89
CA PHE A 67 -5.75 2.81 3.26
C PHE A 67 -4.88 1.59 3.57
N THR A 68 -4.50 1.44 4.83
CA THR A 68 -3.70 0.33 5.35
C THR A 68 -4.49 -0.56 6.33
N ASP A 69 -5.66 -0.11 6.78
CA ASP A 69 -6.53 -0.86 7.66
C ASP A 69 -7.28 -1.94 6.87
N GLU A 70 -7.07 -3.21 7.24
CA GLU A 70 -7.63 -4.36 6.54
C GLU A 70 -9.15 -4.43 6.59
N GLU A 71 -9.77 -4.04 7.70
CA GLU A 71 -11.23 -4.04 7.85
C GLU A 71 -11.87 -2.97 6.96
N ILE A 72 -11.27 -1.79 6.90
CA ILE A 72 -11.70 -0.73 5.99
C ILE A 72 -11.56 -1.20 4.54
N ILE A 73 -10.42 -1.79 4.18
CA ILE A 73 -10.18 -2.29 2.83
C ILE A 73 -11.23 -3.35 2.46
N LYS A 74 -11.44 -4.33 3.31
CA LYS A 74 -12.42 -5.40 3.10
C LYS A 74 -13.84 -4.87 2.90
N HIS A 75 -14.26 -3.94 3.76
CA HIS A 75 -15.58 -3.30 3.62
C HIS A 75 -15.70 -2.55 2.29
N MET A 76 -14.69 -1.76 1.94
CA MET A 76 -14.70 -0.98 0.71
C MET A 76 -14.62 -1.84 -0.55
N MET A 77 -13.96 -3.02 -0.51
CA MET A 77 -13.97 -3.96 -1.62
C MET A 77 -15.40 -4.40 -2.00
N ASN A 78 -16.25 -4.69 -1.01
CA ASN A 78 -17.66 -5.01 -1.26
C ASN A 78 -18.39 -3.84 -1.91
N LYS A 79 -18.18 -2.61 -1.40
CA LYS A 79 -18.79 -1.40 -2.01
C LYS A 79 -18.33 -1.15 -3.44
N PHE A 80 -17.06 -1.43 -3.75
CA PHE A 80 -16.53 -1.26 -5.10
C PHE A 80 -17.18 -2.21 -6.12
N GLU A 81 -17.64 -3.37 -5.70
CA GLU A 81 -18.36 -4.31 -6.58
C GLU A 81 -19.77 -3.82 -6.97
N GLU A 82 -20.35 -2.91 -6.18
CA GLU A 82 -21.71 -2.38 -6.38
C GLU A 82 -21.74 -1.09 -7.21
N ILE A 83 -20.59 -0.46 -7.45
CA ILE A 83 -20.56 0.80 -8.22
C ILE A 83 -20.57 0.55 -9.73
N LYS A 84 -20.89 1.60 -10.48
CA LYS A 84 -21.12 1.50 -11.92
C LYS A 84 -19.87 1.02 -12.68
N PRO A 85 -20.07 0.16 -13.72
CA PRO A 85 -18.98 -0.26 -14.59
C PRO A 85 -18.27 0.92 -15.24
N GLY A 86 -16.95 0.77 -15.44
CA GLY A 86 -16.08 1.81 -15.98
C GLY A 86 -15.51 2.76 -14.93
N THR A 87 -16.00 2.75 -13.68
CA THR A 87 -15.38 3.52 -12.57
C THR A 87 -13.95 3.04 -12.35
N LYS A 88 -13.02 3.98 -12.20
CA LYS A 88 -11.62 3.69 -11.92
C LYS A 88 -11.31 3.89 -10.45
N ILE A 89 -10.59 2.94 -9.87
CA ILE A 89 -10.08 3.02 -8.50
C ILE A 89 -8.57 3.12 -8.58
N ILE A 90 -8.02 4.19 -8.03
CA ILE A 90 -6.59 4.46 -8.00
C ILE A 90 -6.11 4.21 -6.57
N THR A 91 -5.19 3.25 -6.41
CA THR A 91 -4.47 3.03 -5.16
C THR A 91 -3.03 3.50 -5.29
N ILE A 92 -2.35 3.69 -4.16
CA ILE A 92 -0.97 4.17 -4.10
C ILE A 92 -0.15 3.14 -3.33
N TRP A 93 1.00 2.73 -3.87
CA TRP A 93 1.97 1.76 -3.34
C TRP A 93 1.50 0.30 -3.33
N GLY A 94 0.26 0.02 -2.99
CA GLY A 94 -0.27 -1.34 -2.89
C GLY A 94 -1.49 -1.55 -3.80
N PRO A 95 -1.65 -2.75 -4.38
CA PRO A 95 -2.83 -3.11 -5.16
C PRO A 95 -4.06 -3.33 -4.25
N LEU A 96 -5.23 -3.34 -4.86
CA LEU A 96 -6.42 -3.89 -4.21
C LEU A 96 -6.24 -5.39 -3.97
N PRO A 97 -6.67 -5.93 -2.82
CA PRO A 97 -6.56 -7.36 -2.54
C PRO A 97 -7.18 -8.22 -3.65
N ASP A 98 -6.48 -9.29 -4.00
CA ASP A 98 -6.95 -10.29 -4.98
C ASP A 98 -7.43 -9.70 -6.32
N CYS A 99 -6.84 -8.57 -6.73
CA CYS A 99 -7.20 -7.91 -7.97
C CYS A 99 -5.97 -7.68 -8.88
N LEU A 100 -6.18 -7.91 -10.17
CA LEU A 100 -5.22 -7.52 -11.21
C LEU A 100 -5.53 -6.09 -11.67
N PRO A 101 -4.52 -5.21 -11.73
CA PRO A 101 -4.71 -3.85 -12.18
C PRO A 101 -5.01 -3.78 -13.68
N GLU A 102 -5.76 -2.76 -14.08
CA GLU A 102 -5.91 -2.39 -15.49
C GLU A 102 -4.64 -1.72 -16.01
N LYS A 103 -4.02 -0.88 -15.17
CA LYS A 103 -2.79 -0.16 -15.50
C LYS A 103 -1.98 0.13 -14.26
N VAL A 104 -0.67 0.03 -14.39
CA VAL A 104 0.29 0.45 -13.36
C VAL A 104 1.17 1.57 -13.90
N LYS A 105 1.26 2.66 -13.13
CA LYS A 105 2.26 3.71 -13.26
C LYS A 105 2.76 3.99 -11.84
N PHE A 106 3.67 3.14 -11.40
CA PHE A 106 4.14 3.15 -10.00
C PHE A 106 4.51 4.56 -9.52
N PRO A 107 4.07 5.00 -8.36
CA PRO A 107 3.39 4.24 -7.30
C PRO A 107 1.85 4.10 -7.46
N TYR A 108 1.27 4.57 -8.56
CA TYR A 108 -0.16 4.54 -8.81
C TYR A 108 -0.58 3.25 -9.50
N ILE A 109 -1.59 2.60 -8.94
CA ILE A 109 -2.16 1.34 -9.44
C ILE A 109 -3.63 1.60 -9.75
N ILE A 110 -4.02 1.35 -10.98
CA ILE A 110 -5.36 1.68 -11.49
C ILE A 110 -6.12 0.37 -11.74
N ASN A 111 -7.23 0.23 -11.05
CA ASN A 111 -8.21 -0.82 -11.28
C ASN A 111 -9.47 -0.21 -11.92
N GLN A 112 -10.23 -1.01 -12.64
CA GLN A 112 -11.49 -0.58 -13.26
C GLN A 112 -12.61 -1.57 -12.91
N ILE A 113 -13.80 -1.05 -12.69
CA ILE A 113 -14.99 -1.86 -12.44
C ILE A 113 -15.54 -2.40 -13.77
N PRO A 114 -15.84 -3.72 -13.85
CA PRO A 114 -15.72 -4.75 -12.84
C PRO A 114 -14.25 -5.11 -12.55
N LEU A 115 -13.94 -5.40 -11.27
CA LEU A 115 -12.59 -5.75 -10.85
C LEU A 115 -12.16 -7.10 -11.46
N LYS A 116 -10.95 -7.14 -12.02
CA LYS A 116 -10.33 -8.39 -12.47
C LYS A 116 -9.78 -9.12 -11.25
N LYS A 117 -10.42 -10.20 -10.85
CA LYS A 117 -9.99 -11.00 -9.69
C LYS A 117 -8.88 -11.99 -10.06
N THR A 118 -8.01 -12.25 -9.08
CA THR A 118 -7.03 -13.34 -9.10
C THR A 118 -6.95 -14.00 -7.73
N THR A 119 -6.64 -15.26 -7.70
CA THR A 119 -6.31 -16.00 -6.46
C THR A 119 -4.80 -16.19 -6.30
N SER A 120 -4.03 -15.74 -7.29
CA SER A 120 -2.59 -15.93 -7.33
C SER A 120 -1.87 -14.64 -6.94
N LEU A 121 -1.24 -14.65 -5.76
CA LEU A 121 -0.37 -13.56 -5.33
C LEU A 121 0.80 -13.36 -6.29
N GLN A 122 1.31 -14.42 -6.92
CA GLN A 122 2.38 -14.33 -7.93
C GLN A 122 1.92 -13.56 -9.18
N GLU A 123 0.70 -13.81 -9.66
CA GLU A 123 0.13 -13.03 -10.77
C GLU A 123 -0.02 -11.56 -10.40
N GLN A 124 -0.46 -11.29 -9.17
CA GLN A 124 -0.61 -9.91 -8.70
C GLN A 124 0.74 -9.20 -8.61
N ILE A 125 1.76 -9.83 -8.05
CA ILE A 125 3.13 -9.29 -7.98
C ILE A 125 3.69 -9.03 -9.38
N LEU A 126 3.51 -9.97 -10.31
CA LEU A 126 3.94 -9.81 -11.70
C LEU A 126 3.23 -8.63 -12.37
N ALA A 127 1.92 -8.50 -12.20
CA ALA A 127 1.12 -7.45 -12.80
C ALA A 127 1.44 -6.05 -12.24
N VAL A 128 1.78 -5.95 -10.95
CA VAL A 128 2.03 -4.66 -10.27
C VAL A 128 3.49 -4.24 -10.38
N PHE A 129 4.43 -5.16 -10.15
CA PHE A 129 5.86 -4.86 -10.01
C PHE A 129 6.71 -5.37 -11.16
N GLY A 130 6.14 -6.15 -12.08
CA GLY A 130 6.87 -6.72 -13.22
C GLY A 130 7.84 -7.84 -12.85
N VAL A 131 7.77 -8.38 -11.62
CA VAL A 131 8.66 -9.44 -11.13
C VAL A 131 7.86 -10.70 -10.81
N LYS A 132 8.47 -11.86 -11.02
CA LYS A 132 7.81 -13.16 -10.76
C LYS A 132 7.93 -13.61 -9.30
N CYS A 133 8.88 -13.05 -8.58
CA CYS A 133 9.15 -13.33 -7.18
C CYS A 133 9.82 -12.12 -6.52
N VAL A 134 9.83 -12.08 -5.22
CA VAL A 134 10.48 -11.01 -4.45
C VAL A 134 11.80 -11.53 -3.87
N ASP A 135 12.89 -10.88 -4.26
CA ASP A 135 14.22 -11.14 -3.73
C ASP A 135 14.51 -10.19 -2.56
N PHE A 136 14.04 -10.58 -1.38
CA PHE A 136 14.23 -9.79 -0.17
C PHE A 136 15.70 -9.72 0.28
N VAL A 137 16.53 -10.70 -0.08
CA VAL A 137 17.95 -10.71 0.29
C VAL A 137 18.70 -9.63 -0.46
N THR A 138 18.53 -9.58 -1.78
CA THR A 138 19.12 -8.52 -2.59
C THR A 138 18.61 -7.14 -2.18
N ALA A 139 17.31 -6.99 -1.96
CA ALA A 139 16.71 -5.74 -1.51
C ALA A 139 17.28 -5.29 -0.16
N TRP A 140 17.44 -6.23 0.78
CA TRP A 140 18.02 -5.95 2.09
C TRP A 140 19.50 -5.58 2.01
N GLU A 141 20.30 -6.30 1.24
CA GLU A 141 21.73 -5.98 1.03
C GLU A 141 21.91 -4.57 0.45
N PHE A 142 21.07 -4.18 -0.50
CA PHE A 142 21.06 -2.82 -1.04
C PHE A 142 20.67 -1.80 0.03
N ALA A 143 19.59 -2.05 0.79
CA ALA A 143 19.14 -1.16 1.85
C ALA A 143 20.23 -0.98 2.90
N GLU A 144 20.91 -2.04 3.33
CA GLU A 144 22.00 -1.97 4.30
C GLU A 144 23.19 -1.15 3.79
N ARG A 145 23.60 -1.35 2.54
CA ARG A 145 24.67 -0.56 1.91
C ARG A 145 24.29 0.92 1.82
N TYR A 146 23.07 1.21 1.44
CA TYR A 146 22.57 2.58 1.29
C TYR A 146 22.50 3.31 2.64
N THR A 147 22.06 2.60 3.66
CA THR A 147 21.96 3.14 5.02
C THR A 147 23.34 3.46 5.60
N LYS A 148 24.32 2.60 5.38
CA LYS A 148 25.73 2.85 5.79
C LYS A 148 26.35 4.06 5.08
N ALA A 149 25.90 4.38 3.87
CA ALA A 149 26.38 5.54 3.12
C ALA A 149 25.80 6.89 3.61
N ILE A 150 24.65 6.86 4.28
CA ILE A 150 23.91 8.09 4.68
C ILE A 150 24.16 8.48 6.14
N SER A 151 24.33 7.54 7.09
CA SER A 151 24.49 7.88 8.51
C SER A 151 25.18 6.78 9.29
N ILE A 152 26.21 7.16 10.07
CA ILE A 152 27.01 6.21 10.87
C ILE A 152 26.52 6.11 12.32
N SER A 153 25.83 7.11 12.88
CA SER A 153 25.60 7.22 14.33
C SER A 153 24.21 6.82 14.84
N GLU A 154 23.19 6.81 14.00
CA GLU A 154 21.83 6.53 14.46
C GLU A 154 21.35 5.10 14.18
N ILE A 155 22.10 4.31 13.44
CA ILE A 155 21.67 3.03 12.85
C ILE A 155 21.94 1.82 13.76
N GLU A 156 22.85 1.93 14.74
CA GLU A 156 23.23 0.77 15.56
C GLU A 156 22.07 0.23 16.43
N ASN A 157 21.19 1.10 16.90
CA ASN A 157 20.05 0.68 17.71
C ASN A 157 18.89 0.06 16.89
N ASP A 158 18.75 0.43 15.63
CA ASP A 158 17.69 -0.06 14.75
C ASP A 158 18.07 -1.36 14.00
N ARG A 159 19.34 -1.73 14.04
CA ARG A 159 19.86 -2.87 13.27
C ARG A 159 19.24 -4.20 13.67
N PHE A 160 19.08 -4.43 14.96
CA PHE A 160 18.44 -5.64 15.47
C PHE A 160 16.97 -5.74 15.03
N LEU A 161 16.22 -4.63 15.13
CA LEU A 161 14.85 -4.56 14.69
C LEU A 161 14.72 -4.77 13.18
N THR A 162 15.64 -4.19 12.40
CA THR A 162 15.71 -4.37 10.95
C THR A 162 15.95 -5.84 10.57
N ILE A 163 16.84 -6.54 11.28
CA ILE A 163 17.09 -7.98 11.07
C ILE A 163 15.84 -8.80 11.33
N ILE A 164 15.17 -8.58 12.47
CA ILE A 164 13.93 -9.30 12.80
C ILE A 164 12.85 -9.04 11.75
N GLN A 165 12.63 -7.79 11.37
CA GLN A 165 11.64 -7.44 10.36
C GLN A 165 11.95 -8.13 9.03
N THR A 166 13.22 -8.16 8.62
CA THR A 166 13.65 -8.83 7.38
C THR A 166 13.39 -10.33 7.44
N LEU A 167 13.71 -10.98 8.55
CA LEU A 167 13.42 -12.41 8.76
C LEU A 167 11.93 -12.69 8.67
N VAL A 168 11.10 -11.92 9.36
CA VAL A 168 9.65 -12.09 9.36
C VAL A 168 9.07 -11.89 7.96
N ILE A 169 9.50 -10.85 7.24
CA ILE A 169 9.06 -10.58 5.87
C ILE A 169 9.48 -11.72 4.95
N TRP A 170 10.72 -12.20 5.05
CA TRP A 170 11.20 -13.30 4.21
C TRP A 170 10.45 -14.60 4.50
N ILE A 171 10.24 -14.97 5.77
CA ILE A 171 9.49 -16.16 6.18
C ILE A 171 8.06 -16.09 5.63
N ASN A 172 7.40 -14.94 5.77
CA ASN A 172 6.05 -14.76 5.23
C ASN A 172 6.02 -14.89 3.71
N ALA A 173 6.96 -14.28 2.99
CA ALA A 173 7.06 -14.40 1.54
C ALA A 173 7.31 -15.85 1.09
N LYS A 174 8.14 -16.59 1.84
CA LYS A 174 8.38 -18.01 1.62
C LYS A 174 7.09 -18.82 1.77
N ASN A 175 6.38 -18.61 2.88
CA ASN A 175 5.14 -19.33 3.18
C ASN A 175 4.02 -19.02 2.19
N LEU A 176 4.01 -17.80 1.64
CA LEU A 176 3.09 -17.37 0.59
C LEU A 176 3.52 -17.81 -0.83
N GLY A 177 4.68 -18.44 -0.97
CA GLY A 177 5.19 -18.92 -2.25
C GLY A 177 5.63 -17.83 -3.22
N VAL A 178 5.97 -16.63 -2.71
CA VAL A 178 6.37 -15.48 -3.53
C VAL A 178 7.85 -15.12 -3.39
N SER A 179 8.62 -15.78 -2.52
CA SER A 179 10.07 -15.60 -2.43
C SER A 179 10.79 -16.16 -3.67
N CYS A 180 11.90 -15.53 -4.07
CA CYS A 180 12.77 -16.09 -5.10
C CYS A 180 13.55 -17.30 -4.54
N GLY A 181 13.53 -18.39 -5.29
CA GLY A 181 14.23 -19.64 -4.93
C GLY A 181 13.52 -20.47 -3.86
N ASN A 182 13.93 -21.73 -3.80
CA ASN A 182 13.33 -22.73 -2.88
C ASN A 182 14.17 -22.95 -1.61
N LYS A 183 15.41 -22.48 -1.60
CA LYS A 183 16.35 -22.65 -0.48
C LYS A 183 16.35 -21.40 0.39
N ILE A 184 16.54 -21.60 1.69
CA ILE A 184 16.83 -20.51 2.63
C ILE A 184 18.16 -19.90 2.20
N PRO A 185 18.24 -18.59 1.92
CA PRO A 185 19.50 -17.92 1.64
C PRO A 185 20.46 -18.00 2.83
N GLU A 186 21.75 -18.10 2.56
CA GLU A 186 22.79 -18.24 3.60
C GLU A 186 22.74 -17.11 4.65
N SER A 187 22.51 -15.89 4.19
CA SER A 187 22.35 -14.72 5.08
C SER A 187 21.15 -14.85 6.02
N ILE A 188 20.03 -15.33 5.51
CA ILE A 188 18.81 -15.57 6.32
C ILE A 188 19.06 -16.72 7.31
N GLN A 189 19.70 -17.81 6.89
CA GLN A 189 20.04 -18.90 7.80
C GLN A 189 20.96 -18.43 8.92
N THR A 190 21.99 -17.66 8.59
CA THR A 190 22.89 -17.06 9.58
C THR A 190 22.15 -16.22 10.61
N TYR A 191 21.16 -15.42 10.19
CA TYR A 191 20.36 -14.62 11.14
C TYR A 191 19.45 -15.49 12.00
N ILE A 192 18.84 -16.54 11.46
CA ILE A 192 18.05 -17.50 12.23
C ILE A 192 18.92 -18.14 13.30
N ASP A 193 20.12 -18.58 12.95
CA ASP A 193 21.06 -19.23 13.87
C ASP A 193 21.55 -18.25 14.96
N ILE A 194 21.85 -16.99 14.62
CA ILE A 194 22.20 -15.95 15.58
C ILE A 194 21.07 -15.69 16.57
N MET A 195 19.83 -15.58 16.08
CA MET A 195 18.67 -15.33 16.93
C MET A 195 18.41 -16.49 17.90
N LYS A 196 18.57 -17.72 17.43
CA LYS A 196 18.44 -18.91 18.27
C LYS A 196 19.57 -19.00 19.31
N MET A 197 20.81 -18.77 18.91
CA MET A 197 21.98 -18.95 19.78
C MET A 197 22.12 -17.86 20.86
N HIS A 198 21.85 -16.60 20.51
CA HIS A 198 22.15 -15.45 21.39
C HIS A 198 20.92 -14.85 22.07
N PHE A 199 19.73 -15.09 21.52
CA PHE A 199 18.49 -14.47 22.01
C PHE A 199 17.41 -15.47 22.38
N ASP A 200 17.68 -16.79 22.22
CA ASP A 200 16.71 -17.89 22.49
C ASP A 200 15.39 -17.73 21.69
N ILE A 201 15.48 -17.15 20.49
CA ILE A 201 14.35 -16.95 19.57
C ILE A 201 14.44 -17.98 18.45
N ASP A 202 13.48 -18.88 18.37
CA ASP A 202 13.40 -19.94 17.35
C ASP A 202 12.37 -19.57 16.26
N PHE A 203 12.85 -19.39 15.04
CA PHE A 203 12.02 -19.11 13.86
C PHE A 203 11.68 -20.38 13.04
N GLU A 204 12.28 -21.55 13.35
CA GLU A 204 12.08 -22.77 12.54
C GLU A 204 10.61 -23.19 12.47
N HIS A 205 9.86 -22.99 13.57
CA HIS A 205 8.44 -23.30 13.65
C HIS A 205 7.55 -22.47 12.72
N LEU A 206 8.06 -21.32 12.23
CA LEU A 206 7.36 -20.44 11.30
C LEU A 206 7.61 -20.80 9.82
N LEU A 207 8.60 -21.68 9.55
CA LEU A 207 8.90 -22.15 8.20
C LEU A 207 7.96 -23.31 7.88
N LYS A 208 7.06 -23.12 6.92
CA LYS A 208 6.11 -24.12 6.43
C LYS A 208 6.60 -24.82 5.18
#